data_c2bd6e2f5e9addffb41e951455a544d0
#
_entry.id   c2bd6e2f5e9addffb41e951455a544d0
#
_cell.length_a   1.000
_cell.length_b   1.000
_cell.length_c   1.000
_cell.angle_alpha   90.00
_cell.angle_beta   90.00
_cell.angle_gamma   90.00
#
_symmetry.space_group_name_H-M   'P 1'
#
loop_
_entity.id
_entity.type
_entity.pdbx_description
1 polymer ?
#
loop_
_entity_poly.entity_id
_entity_poly.type
_entity_poly.pdbx_seq_one_letter_code
_entity_poly.pdbx_strand_id
1 'polypeptide(L)'
;MKGKRHLFIGLVFGIMIGWTFGFLRFPYLEKNVSFLLGFTAALVSVSLLLMILTIWNRRFLLGLIGNKERAGDAKSMPQPTLIWMVLAGIIALGSIGSGLIAYRQNQSFKRQIQNQDRRIQEMVALVEFVQKNNQESLMSSILDEVSAELKRNPARTLSDATISRIASLSFSFKSYQSIEQDSLSKKRYSTERGQLLQALILMNMDSSSFTQIKRRAVFAEADLRGADLKGLDLSGINLKEAHLKDVDLSDANLRDANLGGANLWGANLNRANLSYADLKKADLNWARLNEATLSMANLNGANFQNAQLRKADLNHASFRFAQSGGAMFNEANLTNMDLIGNNFTKANLTQANLSDSDLRRINLSATNLVGIQLNNATVDENWLEKLKEWQPMGGKEISKNYTVAGGAFDKFKRAVHQLRKN
;
A
#
# COMPACT_ATOMS: atom_id res chain seq x y z
N MET A 1 4.62 68.46 20.97
CA MET A 1 3.63 67.34 20.91
C MET A 1 3.08 67.04 19.52
N LYS A 2 3.24 67.91 18.52
CA LYS A 2 2.78 67.67 17.12
C LYS A 2 3.57 66.55 16.38
N GLY A 3 4.87 66.37 16.62
CA GLY A 3 5.69 65.37 15.92
C GLY A 3 5.35 63.93 16.24
N LYS A 4 4.93 63.61 17.47
CA LYS A 4 4.56 62.24 17.87
C LYS A 4 3.25 61.74 17.23
N ARG A 5 2.36 62.65 16.83
CA ARG A 5 1.09 62.33 16.14
C ARG A 5 1.31 61.86 14.69
N HIS A 6 2.20 62.53 13.98
CA HIS A 6 2.51 62.18 12.58
C HIS A 6 3.29 60.84 12.51
N LEU A 7 4.15 60.55 13.51
CA LEU A 7 4.88 59.29 13.59
C LEU A 7 3.93 58.13 13.83
N PHE A 8 2.93 58.26 14.70
CA PHE A 8 1.94 57.20 15.01
C PHE A 8 1.01 56.92 13.82
N ILE A 9 0.55 57.97 13.13
CA ILE A 9 -0.27 57.84 11.92
C ILE A 9 0.55 57.17 10.79
N GLY A 10 1.81 57.59 10.61
CA GLY A 10 2.70 56.96 9.63
C GLY A 10 2.99 55.47 9.91
N LEU A 11 3.16 55.12 11.19
CA LEU A 11 3.38 53.73 11.61
C LEU A 11 2.15 52.84 11.35
N VAL A 12 0.93 53.32 11.67
CA VAL A 12 -0.33 52.61 11.41
C VAL A 12 -0.57 52.46 9.91
N PHE A 13 -0.33 53.51 9.11
CA PHE A 13 -0.43 53.41 7.65
C PHE A 13 0.63 52.47 7.06
N GLY A 14 1.87 52.52 7.56
CA GLY A 14 2.94 51.61 7.12
C GLY A 14 2.64 50.14 7.42
N ILE A 15 2.09 49.86 8.59
CA ILE A 15 1.63 48.47 8.96
C ILE A 15 0.46 48.05 8.06
N MET A 16 -0.52 48.90 7.80
CA MET A 16 -1.65 48.59 6.91
C MET A 16 -1.20 48.33 5.46
N ILE A 17 -0.30 49.14 4.94
CA ILE A 17 0.26 48.98 3.57
C ILE A 17 1.14 47.72 3.52
N GLY A 18 2.00 47.50 4.50
CA GLY A 18 2.83 46.28 4.59
C GLY A 18 1.99 45.00 4.66
N TRP A 19 0.87 45.04 5.38
CA TRP A 19 -0.07 43.94 5.49
C TRP A 19 -0.85 43.67 4.18
N THR A 20 -1.31 44.72 3.49
CA THR A 20 -2.00 44.57 2.19
C THR A 20 -1.06 44.07 1.10
N PHE A 21 0.20 44.52 1.06
CA PHE A 21 1.21 43.98 0.11
C PHE A 21 1.70 42.58 0.49
N GLY A 22 1.80 42.24 1.76
CA GLY A 22 2.06 40.88 2.23
C GLY A 22 0.97 39.89 1.82
N PHE A 23 -0.29 40.32 1.87
CA PHE A 23 -1.46 39.55 1.49
C PHE A 23 -1.52 39.25 -0.03
N LEU A 24 -1.09 40.17 -0.89
CA LEU A 24 -1.05 39.98 -2.35
C LEU A 24 0.06 39.01 -2.81
N ARG A 25 1.00 38.65 -1.96
CA ARG A 25 2.13 37.78 -2.28
C ARG A 25 1.96 36.31 -1.87
N PHE A 26 0.84 35.93 -1.25
CA PHE A 26 0.60 34.54 -0.83
C PHE A 26 -0.27 33.75 -1.83
N PRO A 27 0.30 32.81 -2.61
CA PRO A 27 -0.45 31.99 -3.57
C PRO A 27 -1.24 30.83 -2.93
N TYR A 28 -1.31 30.72 -1.59
CA TYR A 28 -1.93 29.60 -0.87
C TYR A 28 -3.16 29.99 -0.04
N LEU A 29 -4.13 30.67 -0.66
CA LEU A 29 -5.38 31.06 0.00
C LEU A 29 -6.50 29.99 -0.04
N GLU A 30 -6.19 28.76 -0.45
CA GLU A 30 -7.21 27.71 -0.64
C GLU A 30 -7.84 27.13 0.63
N LYS A 31 -7.31 27.38 1.82
CA LYS A 31 -7.79 26.69 3.04
C LYS A 31 -8.51 27.55 4.09
N ASN A 32 -8.69 28.87 3.92
CA ASN A 32 -9.18 29.69 5.04
C ASN A 32 -10.24 30.73 4.69
N VAL A 33 -11.48 30.27 4.44
CA VAL A 33 -12.68 31.15 4.55
C VAL A 33 -12.76 31.78 5.94
N SER A 34 -12.36 31.06 7.00
CA SER A 34 -12.22 31.55 8.38
C SER A 34 -11.20 32.69 8.51
N PHE A 35 -10.13 32.68 7.72
CA PHE A 35 -9.12 33.74 7.75
C PHE A 35 -9.65 35.03 7.09
N LEU A 36 -10.38 34.94 5.99
CA LEU A 36 -11.03 36.11 5.34
C LEU A 36 -12.10 36.73 6.22
N LEU A 37 -12.92 35.90 6.89
CA LEU A 37 -13.91 36.33 7.89
C LEU A 37 -13.23 36.96 9.11
N GLY A 38 -12.13 36.36 9.59
CA GLY A 38 -11.32 36.93 10.69
C GLY A 38 -10.67 38.27 10.32
N PHE A 39 -10.18 38.39 9.09
CA PHE A 39 -9.57 39.64 8.58
C PHE A 39 -10.59 40.75 8.43
N THR A 40 -11.78 40.49 7.89
CA THR A 40 -12.85 41.49 7.78
C THR A 40 -13.37 41.90 9.15
N ALA A 41 -13.52 40.94 10.10
CA ALA A 41 -13.88 41.24 11.48
C ALA A 41 -12.81 42.05 12.20
N ALA A 42 -11.50 41.81 11.96
CA ALA A 42 -10.42 42.60 12.53
C ALA A 42 -10.40 44.06 11.97
N LEU A 43 -10.64 44.22 10.68
CA LEU A 43 -10.75 45.57 10.05
C LEU A 43 -11.92 46.36 10.62
N VAL A 44 -13.08 45.73 10.82
CA VAL A 44 -14.26 46.34 11.44
C VAL A 44 -13.97 46.69 12.90
N SER A 45 -13.29 45.84 13.63
CA SER A 45 -12.92 46.06 15.04
C SER A 45 -11.92 47.18 15.20
N VAL A 46 -10.91 47.29 14.31
CA VAL A 46 -9.93 48.39 14.29
C VAL A 46 -10.62 49.72 13.93
N SER A 47 -11.54 49.70 12.98
CA SER A 47 -12.34 50.92 12.62
C SER A 47 -13.22 51.38 13.76
N LEU A 48 -13.87 50.46 14.49
CA LEU A 48 -14.65 50.75 15.70
C LEU A 48 -13.76 51.28 16.83
N LEU A 49 -12.58 50.73 17.04
CA LEU A 49 -11.62 51.16 18.06
C LEU A 49 -11.10 52.57 17.76
N LEU A 50 -10.80 52.89 16.50
CA LEU A 50 -10.40 54.22 16.07
C LEU A 50 -11.53 55.27 16.26
N MET A 51 -12.79 54.84 16.03
CA MET A 51 -13.96 55.67 16.29
C MET A 51 -14.14 55.94 17.80
N ILE A 52 -13.99 54.93 18.64
CA ILE A 52 -14.06 55.06 20.09
C ILE A 52 -12.93 55.97 20.61
N LEU A 53 -11.71 55.80 20.12
CA LEU A 53 -10.55 56.62 20.50
C LEU A 53 -10.72 58.09 20.07
N THR A 54 -11.35 58.38 18.94
CA THR A 54 -11.63 59.74 18.51
C THR A 54 -12.70 60.39 19.38
N ILE A 55 -13.74 59.66 19.80
CA ILE A 55 -14.79 60.11 20.71
C ILE A 55 -14.21 60.33 22.13
N TRP A 56 -13.34 59.42 22.59
CA TRP A 56 -12.73 59.49 23.93
C TRP A 56 -11.70 60.61 24.05
N ASN A 57 -10.90 60.81 23.03
CA ASN A 57 -9.92 61.91 22.96
C ASN A 57 -10.61 63.30 23.00
N ARG A 58 -11.85 63.38 22.51
CA ARG A 58 -12.65 64.63 22.57
C ARG A 58 -13.18 64.88 24.01
N ARG A 59 -13.62 63.84 24.73
CA ARG A 59 -14.03 63.95 26.14
C ARG A 59 -12.85 64.31 27.05
N PHE A 60 -11.67 63.74 26.78
CA PHE A 60 -10.44 64.00 27.51
C PHE A 60 -9.94 65.45 27.27
N LEU A 61 -10.01 65.94 26.03
CA LEU A 61 -9.63 67.31 25.70
C LEU A 61 -10.62 68.36 26.28
N LEU A 62 -11.90 68.03 26.36
CA LEU A 62 -12.91 68.93 26.99
C LEU A 62 -12.78 68.90 28.50
N GLY A 63 -12.26 67.84 29.13
CA GLY A 63 -11.96 67.76 30.54
C GLY A 63 -10.67 68.53 30.95
N LEU A 64 -9.73 68.71 30.03
CA LEU A 64 -8.47 69.42 30.25
C LEU A 64 -8.57 70.95 30.04
N ILE A 65 -9.64 71.42 29.37
CA ILE A 65 -9.93 72.85 29.19
C ILE A 65 -10.99 73.25 30.22
N GLY A 66 -10.55 73.24 31.50
CA GLY A 66 -11.35 73.72 32.62
C GLY A 66 -11.50 75.20 32.58
N ASN A 67 -12.26 75.76 31.66
CA ASN A 67 -12.72 77.14 31.71
C ASN A 67 -14.23 77.16 31.52
N LYS A 68 -14.88 77.56 32.61
CA LYS A 68 -16.30 77.76 32.81
C LYS A 68 -16.77 79.10 32.20
N GLU A 69 -16.45 79.44 30.97
CA GLU A 69 -17.04 80.60 30.29
C GLU A 69 -17.03 80.35 28.79
N ARG A 70 -18.11 79.82 28.26
CA ARG A 70 -18.71 80.03 26.93
C ARG A 70 -19.69 78.85 26.62
N ALA A 71 -20.73 78.80 27.40
CA ALA A 71 -21.90 77.96 27.08
C ALA A 71 -22.85 78.79 26.17
N GLY A 72 -22.39 79.17 25.00
CA GLY A 72 -23.25 79.87 24.11
C GLY A 72 -22.75 79.74 22.68
N ASP A 73 -22.69 78.60 22.08
CA ASP A 73 -22.71 78.36 20.63
C ASP A 73 -22.43 76.87 20.38
N ALA A 74 -23.27 75.97 20.93
CA ALA A 74 -23.22 74.59 20.59
C ALA A 74 -24.19 74.28 19.43
N LYS A 75 -24.09 75.03 18.34
CA LYS A 75 -24.76 74.69 17.06
C LYS A 75 -23.70 74.55 16.00
N SER A 76 -23.30 73.36 15.80
CA SER A 76 -22.76 72.60 14.65
C SER A 76 -21.58 71.73 15.06
N MET A 77 -21.74 70.43 14.92
CA MET A 77 -20.60 69.52 14.90
C MET A 77 -19.65 69.95 13.82
N PRO A 78 -18.33 70.08 14.06
CA PRO A 78 -17.40 70.46 13.02
C PRO A 78 -17.49 69.41 11.90
N GLN A 79 -17.84 69.85 10.70
CA GLN A 79 -18.05 69.06 9.48
C GLN A 79 -16.97 68.00 9.22
N PRO A 80 -15.69 68.16 9.58
CA PRO A 80 -14.68 67.11 9.33
C PRO A 80 -14.91 65.81 10.09
N THR A 81 -15.53 65.80 11.28
CA THR A 81 -15.75 64.56 12.04
C THR A 81 -16.88 63.71 11.46
N LEU A 82 -17.92 64.34 10.95
CA LEU A 82 -19.03 63.64 10.27
C LEU A 82 -18.56 63.01 8.92
N ILE A 83 -17.72 63.76 8.19
CA ILE A 83 -17.14 63.30 6.92
C ILE A 83 -16.26 62.05 7.15
N TRP A 84 -15.44 62.05 8.20
CA TRP A 84 -14.61 60.86 8.52
C TRP A 84 -15.42 59.68 8.97
N MET A 85 -16.54 59.83 9.69
CA MET A 85 -17.45 58.75 10.06
C MET A 85 -18.15 58.16 8.85
N VAL A 86 -18.60 58.96 7.90
CA VAL A 86 -19.23 58.52 6.65
C VAL A 86 -18.21 57.78 5.77
N LEU A 87 -17.01 58.30 5.64
CA LEU A 87 -15.92 57.68 4.89
C LEU A 87 -15.53 56.30 5.50
N ALA A 88 -15.39 56.21 6.81
CA ALA A 88 -15.12 54.94 7.50
C ALA A 88 -16.24 53.93 7.27
N GLY A 89 -17.51 54.35 7.30
CA GLY A 89 -18.67 53.51 6.99
C GLY A 89 -18.67 53.01 5.54
N ILE A 90 -18.34 53.86 4.57
CA ILE A 90 -18.26 53.48 3.15
C ILE A 90 -17.12 52.47 2.93
N ILE A 91 -15.95 52.68 3.55
CA ILE A 91 -14.81 51.74 3.47
C ILE A 91 -15.17 50.39 4.09
N ALA A 92 -15.86 50.39 5.24
CA ALA A 92 -16.31 49.14 5.89
C ALA A 92 -17.32 48.38 5.02
N LEU A 93 -18.30 49.06 4.46
CA LEU A 93 -19.29 48.45 3.54
C LEU A 93 -18.64 47.95 2.24
N GLY A 94 -17.68 48.68 1.68
CA GLY A 94 -16.93 48.25 0.51
C GLY A 94 -16.07 47.03 0.75
N SER A 95 -15.47 46.88 1.93
CA SER A 95 -14.67 45.73 2.30
C SER A 95 -15.53 44.48 2.55
N ILE A 96 -16.74 44.62 3.12
CA ILE A 96 -17.72 43.52 3.23
C ILE A 96 -18.20 43.09 1.85
N GLY A 97 -18.52 44.03 0.99
CA GLY A 97 -18.96 43.76 -0.40
C GLY A 97 -17.90 42.98 -1.20
N SER A 98 -16.64 43.44 -1.16
CA SER A 98 -15.53 42.78 -1.86
C SER A 98 -15.24 41.37 -1.27
N GLY A 99 -15.35 41.19 0.04
CA GLY A 99 -15.24 39.88 0.69
C GLY A 99 -16.31 38.87 0.25
N LEU A 100 -17.56 39.33 0.11
CA LEU A 100 -18.69 38.51 -0.39
C LEU A 100 -18.53 38.11 -1.86
N ILE A 101 -18.05 39.06 -2.69
CA ILE A 101 -17.78 38.78 -4.11
C ILE A 101 -16.66 37.74 -4.24
N ALA A 102 -15.55 37.93 -3.52
CA ALA A 102 -14.42 36.98 -3.49
C ALA A 102 -14.84 35.60 -3.00
N TYR A 103 -15.72 35.52 -2.00
CA TYR A 103 -16.28 34.25 -1.51
C TYR A 103 -17.12 33.56 -2.59
N ARG A 104 -18.03 34.28 -3.27
CA ARG A 104 -18.85 33.73 -4.35
C ARG A 104 -18.01 33.27 -5.54
N GLN A 105 -16.99 34.02 -5.92
CA GLN A 105 -16.05 33.64 -6.98
C GLN A 105 -15.27 32.38 -6.61
N ASN A 106 -14.80 32.27 -5.38
CA ASN A 106 -14.09 31.07 -4.92
C ASN A 106 -15.01 29.83 -4.91
N GLN A 107 -16.28 29.98 -4.50
CA GLN A 107 -17.27 28.90 -4.57
C GLN A 107 -17.58 28.48 -6.02
N SER A 108 -17.70 29.41 -6.94
CA SER A 108 -17.89 29.11 -8.36
C SER A 108 -16.67 28.41 -8.97
N PHE A 109 -15.47 28.85 -8.61
CA PHE A 109 -14.22 28.24 -9.04
C PHE A 109 -14.04 26.80 -8.50
N LYS A 110 -14.37 26.56 -7.22
CA LYS A 110 -14.41 25.19 -6.67
C LYS A 110 -15.38 24.28 -7.40
N ARG A 111 -16.57 24.79 -7.73
CA ARG A 111 -17.54 24.01 -8.53
C ARG A 111 -17.04 23.72 -9.94
N GLN A 112 -16.34 24.67 -10.56
CA GLN A 112 -15.70 24.45 -11.87
C GLN A 112 -14.62 23.38 -11.82
N ILE A 113 -13.74 23.41 -10.81
CA ILE A 113 -12.72 22.36 -10.62
C ILE A 113 -13.39 21.00 -10.42
N GLN A 114 -14.36 20.88 -9.51
CA GLN A 114 -15.08 19.64 -9.29
C GLN A 114 -15.76 19.09 -10.55
N ASN A 115 -16.35 19.97 -11.37
CA ASN A 115 -16.94 19.59 -12.63
C ASN A 115 -15.90 19.16 -13.68
N GLN A 116 -14.72 19.80 -13.70
CA GLN A 116 -13.62 19.38 -14.55
C GLN A 116 -13.05 18.03 -14.12
N ASP A 117 -12.83 17.82 -12.81
CA ASP A 117 -12.37 16.54 -12.27
C ASP A 117 -13.34 15.41 -12.62
N ARG A 118 -14.65 15.67 -12.47
CA ARG A 118 -15.67 14.69 -12.86
C ARG A 118 -15.63 14.37 -14.35
N ARG A 119 -15.50 15.37 -15.23
CA ARG A 119 -15.36 15.15 -16.68
C ARG A 119 -14.10 14.40 -17.06
N ILE A 120 -13.00 14.66 -16.35
CA ILE A 120 -11.74 13.92 -16.52
C ILE A 120 -11.95 12.46 -16.13
N GLN A 121 -12.59 12.18 -14.98
CA GLN A 121 -12.91 10.83 -14.56
C GLN A 121 -13.81 10.10 -15.54
N GLU A 122 -14.86 10.76 -16.04
CA GLU A 122 -15.76 10.21 -17.07
C GLU A 122 -15.00 9.91 -18.38
N MET A 123 -14.09 10.80 -18.80
CA MET A 123 -13.27 10.59 -19.99
C MET A 123 -12.27 9.45 -19.82
N VAL A 124 -11.63 9.34 -18.64
CA VAL A 124 -10.72 8.24 -18.31
C VAL A 124 -11.47 6.91 -18.35
N ALA A 125 -12.66 6.84 -17.74
CA ALA A 125 -13.50 5.65 -17.77
C ALA A 125 -13.91 5.25 -19.19
N LEU A 126 -14.26 6.24 -20.04
CA LEU A 126 -14.60 6.00 -21.44
C LEU A 126 -13.39 5.48 -22.25
N VAL A 127 -12.22 6.06 -22.06
CA VAL A 127 -10.97 5.61 -22.70
C VAL A 127 -10.61 4.19 -22.26
N GLU A 128 -10.74 3.89 -20.97
CA GLU A 128 -10.52 2.54 -20.43
C GLU A 128 -11.52 1.54 -21.03
N PHE A 129 -12.81 1.90 -21.12
CA PHE A 129 -13.84 1.07 -21.74
C PHE A 129 -13.55 0.78 -23.22
N VAL A 130 -13.17 1.79 -24.00
CA VAL A 130 -12.83 1.62 -25.43
C VAL A 130 -11.56 0.77 -25.60
N GLN A 131 -10.54 1.01 -24.77
CA GLN A 131 -9.32 0.21 -24.79
C GLN A 131 -9.61 -1.26 -24.43
N LYS A 132 -10.43 -1.50 -23.42
CA LYS A 132 -10.83 -2.85 -23.00
C LYS A 132 -11.54 -3.59 -24.13
N ASN A 133 -12.53 -2.98 -24.77
CA ASN A 133 -13.25 -3.58 -25.90
C ASN A 133 -12.33 -3.92 -27.07
N ASN A 134 -11.37 -3.03 -27.40
CA ASN A 134 -10.38 -3.29 -28.42
C ASN A 134 -9.45 -4.46 -28.06
N GLN A 135 -9.05 -4.57 -26.79
CA GLN A 135 -8.22 -5.66 -26.32
C GLN A 135 -8.93 -7.01 -26.32
N GLU A 136 -10.22 -7.03 -25.94
CA GLU A 136 -11.05 -8.23 -25.99
C GLU A 136 -11.25 -8.70 -27.46
N SER A 137 -11.46 -7.79 -28.39
CA SER A 137 -11.56 -8.10 -29.82
C SER A 137 -10.24 -8.67 -30.39
N LEU A 138 -9.10 -8.07 -30.03
CA LEU A 138 -7.77 -8.56 -30.41
C LEU A 138 -7.48 -9.94 -29.81
N MET A 139 -7.85 -10.14 -28.53
CA MET A 139 -7.69 -11.43 -27.86
C MET A 139 -8.52 -12.50 -28.58
N SER A 140 -9.81 -12.25 -28.88
CA SER A 140 -10.64 -13.18 -29.64
C SER A 140 -10.02 -13.54 -30.98
N SER A 141 -9.57 -12.54 -31.75
CA SER A 141 -8.94 -12.75 -33.07
C SER A 141 -7.68 -13.63 -32.99
N ILE A 142 -6.82 -13.41 -31.97
CA ILE A 142 -5.62 -14.23 -31.80
C ILE A 142 -5.98 -15.65 -31.32
N LEU A 143 -6.95 -15.80 -30.44
CA LEU A 143 -7.41 -17.12 -30.00
C LEU A 143 -8.06 -17.94 -31.13
N ASP A 144 -8.80 -17.28 -32.04
CA ASP A 144 -9.33 -17.91 -33.23
C ASP A 144 -8.22 -18.38 -34.18
N GLU A 145 -7.16 -17.58 -34.38
CA GLU A 145 -5.97 -17.96 -35.15
C GLU A 145 -5.26 -19.16 -34.52
N VAL A 146 -5.03 -19.14 -33.20
CA VAL A 146 -4.45 -20.26 -32.45
C VAL A 146 -5.30 -21.53 -32.65
N SER A 147 -6.61 -21.42 -32.50
CA SER A 147 -7.53 -22.54 -32.71
C SER A 147 -7.48 -23.09 -34.11
N ALA A 148 -7.42 -22.21 -35.12
CA ALA A 148 -7.32 -22.61 -36.53
C ALA A 148 -5.97 -23.30 -36.84
N GLU A 149 -4.86 -22.80 -36.29
CA GLU A 149 -3.54 -23.41 -36.47
C GLU A 149 -3.47 -24.79 -35.81
N LEU A 150 -3.95 -24.90 -34.56
CA LEU A 150 -3.99 -26.19 -33.82
C LEU A 150 -4.89 -27.26 -34.50
N LYS A 151 -5.97 -26.82 -35.17
CA LYS A 151 -6.82 -27.73 -35.95
C LYS A 151 -6.14 -28.24 -37.23
N ARG A 152 -5.31 -27.41 -37.87
CA ARG A 152 -4.57 -27.79 -39.10
C ARG A 152 -3.37 -28.66 -38.81
N ASN A 153 -2.81 -28.58 -37.62
CA ASN A 153 -1.58 -29.28 -37.23
C ASN A 153 -1.89 -30.44 -36.28
N PRO A 154 -1.77 -31.72 -36.73
CA PRO A 154 -2.03 -32.89 -35.87
C PRO A 154 -1.12 -32.96 -34.62
N ALA A 155 0.10 -32.43 -34.69
CA ALA A 155 1.01 -32.32 -33.54
C ALA A 155 0.61 -31.22 -32.55
N ARG A 156 -0.41 -30.42 -32.88
CA ARG A 156 -0.91 -29.32 -32.05
C ARG A 156 0.17 -28.30 -31.65
N THR A 157 1.22 -28.16 -32.49
CA THR A 157 2.26 -27.15 -32.33
C THR A 157 1.85 -25.83 -32.95
N LEU A 158 2.31 -24.75 -32.33
CA LEU A 158 2.14 -23.38 -32.84
C LEU A 158 3.39 -22.88 -33.53
N SER A 159 3.22 -22.08 -34.58
CA SER A 159 4.30 -21.36 -35.22
C SER A 159 4.90 -20.28 -34.29
N ASP A 160 6.17 -19.96 -34.53
CA ASP A 160 6.86 -18.89 -33.80
C ASP A 160 6.15 -17.51 -33.98
N ALA A 161 5.56 -17.30 -35.14
CA ALA A 161 4.78 -16.10 -35.45
C ALA A 161 3.55 -15.97 -34.52
N THR A 162 2.77 -17.03 -34.38
CA THR A 162 1.57 -17.06 -33.51
C THR A 162 1.98 -16.91 -32.04
N ILE A 163 3.03 -17.59 -31.58
CA ILE A 163 3.57 -17.44 -30.23
C ILE A 163 4.01 -16.00 -29.96
N SER A 164 4.67 -15.36 -30.93
CA SER A 164 5.11 -13.96 -30.80
C SER A 164 3.94 -12.98 -30.74
N ARG A 165 2.85 -13.27 -31.45
CA ARG A 165 1.61 -12.47 -31.39
C ARG A 165 0.90 -12.60 -30.02
N ILE A 166 0.82 -13.81 -29.48
CA ILE A 166 0.31 -14.06 -28.12
C ILE A 166 1.13 -13.26 -27.10
N ALA A 167 2.46 -13.33 -27.20
CA ALA A 167 3.36 -12.59 -26.32
C ALA A 167 3.11 -11.07 -26.44
N SER A 168 3.07 -10.52 -27.65
CA SER A 168 2.81 -9.09 -27.91
C SER A 168 1.47 -8.65 -27.33
N LEU A 169 0.41 -9.46 -27.49
CA LEU A 169 -0.91 -9.20 -26.92
C LEU A 169 -0.82 -9.13 -25.38
N SER A 170 -0.15 -10.09 -24.74
CA SER A 170 -0.02 -10.12 -23.27
C SER A 170 0.67 -8.88 -22.70
N PHE A 171 1.64 -8.31 -23.43
CA PHE A 171 2.29 -7.04 -23.08
C PHE A 171 1.35 -5.83 -23.16
N SER A 172 0.37 -5.85 -24.07
CA SER A 172 -0.57 -4.74 -24.26
C SER A 172 -1.59 -4.62 -23.12
N PHE A 173 -1.83 -5.69 -22.36
CA PHE A 173 -2.79 -5.71 -21.27
C PHE A 173 -2.31 -4.91 -20.07
N LYS A 174 -3.15 -3.99 -19.61
CA LYS A 174 -2.90 -3.16 -18.43
C LYS A 174 -3.45 -3.82 -17.18
N SER A 175 -2.85 -3.49 -16.05
CA SER A 175 -3.36 -3.91 -14.74
C SER A 175 -4.12 -2.77 -14.10
N TYR A 176 -5.31 -3.06 -13.58
CA TYR A 176 -6.23 -2.11 -12.96
C TYR A 176 -6.38 -2.41 -11.46
N GLN A 177 -6.72 -1.38 -10.69
CA GLN A 177 -7.07 -1.59 -9.28
C GLN A 177 -8.42 -2.30 -9.20
N SER A 178 -8.45 -3.42 -8.46
CA SER A 178 -9.70 -4.13 -8.19
C SER A 178 -10.40 -3.55 -6.96
N ILE A 179 -11.73 -3.64 -6.94
CA ILE A 179 -12.54 -3.34 -5.76
C ILE A 179 -12.62 -4.63 -4.93
N GLU A 180 -12.07 -4.62 -3.72
CA GLU A 180 -12.18 -5.71 -2.76
C GLU A 180 -12.91 -5.21 -1.52
N GLN A 181 -14.01 -5.88 -1.16
CA GLN A 181 -14.80 -5.56 0.06
C GLN A 181 -15.12 -4.07 0.19
N ASP A 182 -15.68 -3.45 -0.85
CA ASP A 182 -16.04 -2.02 -0.93
C ASP A 182 -14.87 -1.02 -0.81
N SER A 183 -13.63 -1.48 -0.92
CA SER A 183 -12.45 -0.62 -0.96
C SER A 183 -11.58 -0.90 -2.19
N LEU A 184 -10.97 0.17 -2.74
CA LEU A 184 -9.98 0.02 -3.81
C LEU A 184 -8.74 -0.70 -3.27
N SER A 185 -8.42 -1.86 -3.83
CA SER A 185 -7.18 -2.56 -3.53
C SER A 185 -5.99 -1.70 -3.92
N LYS A 186 -4.91 -1.71 -3.10
CA LYS A 186 -3.64 -1.08 -3.45
C LYS A 186 -2.91 -1.82 -4.58
N LYS A 187 -3.24 -3.10 -4.80
CA LYS A 187 -2.66 -3.92 -5.85
C LYS A 187 -3.45 -3.77 -7.14
N ARG A 188 -2.75 -3.92 -8.25
CA ARG A 188 -3.32 -3.88 -9.60
C ARG A 188 -3.26 -5.27 -10.21
N TYR A 189 -4.31 -5.67 -10.91
CA TYR A 189 -4.38 -6.96 -11.58
C TYR A 189 -4.91 -6.78 -13.01
N SER A 190 -4.54 -7.69 -13.90
CA SER A 190 -5.07 -7.74 -15.27
C SER A 190 -5.99 -8.94 -15.43
N THR A 191 -7.25 -8.67 -15.61
CA THR A 191 -8.26 -9.69 -15.93
C THR A 191 -7.97 -10.33 -17.28
N GLU A 192 -7.52 -9.53 -18.26
CA GLU A 192 -7.24 -9.98 -19.62
C GLU A 192 -6.06 -10.95 -19.67
N ARG A 193 -5.01 -10.74 -18.86
CA ARG A 193 -3.89 -11.71 -18.73
C ARG A 193 -4.36 -13.03 -18.14
N GLY A 194 -5.25 -12.97 -17.15
CA GLY A 194 -5.86 -14.16 -16.57
C GLY A 194 -6.70 -14.92 -17.58
N GLN A 195 -7.58 -14.24 -18.30
CA GLN A 195 -8.42 -14.81 -19.33
C GLN A 195 -7.61 -15.41 -20.48
N LEU A 196 -6.57 -14.70 -20.94
CA LEU A 196 -5.67 -15.22 -21.98
C LEU A 196 -5.00 -16.52 -21.54
N LEU A 197 -4.45 -16.56 -20.33
CA LEU A 197 -3.80 -17.77 -19.81
C LEU A 197 -4.79 -18.95 -19.73
N GLN A 198 -5.99 -18.72 -19.19
CA GLN A 198 -7.02 -19.76 -19.08
C GLN A 198 -7.48 -20.25 -20.48
N ALA A 199 -7.69 -19.35 -21.43
CA ALA A 199 -8.06 -19.71 -22.78
C ALA A 199 -6.96 -20.56 -23.46
N LEU A 200 -5.69 -20.18 -23.34
CA LEU A 200 -4.57 -20.94 -23.87
C LEU A 200 -4.43 -22.35 -23.27
N ILE A 201 -4.69 -22.48 -21.95
CA ILE A 201 -4.73 -23.78 -21.27
C ILE A 201 -5.80 -24.69 -21.87
N LEU A 202 -7.02 -24.16 -22.06
CA LEU A 202 -8.14 -24.91 -22.62
C LEU A 202 -7.92 -25.38 -24.07
N MET A 203 -7.01 -24.72 -24.78
CA MET A 203 -6.72 -25.09 -26.17
C MET A 203 -5.91 -26.38 -26.33
N ASN A 204 -5.40 -26.96 -25.25
CA ASN A 204 -4.69 -28.24 -25.22
C ASN A 204 -3.64 -28.35 -26.33
N MET A 205 -2.74 -27.36 -26.42
CA MET A 205 -1.59 -27.35 -27.32
C MET A 205 -0.47 -28.27 -26.81
N ASP A 206 0.51 -28.53 -27.65
CA ASP A 206 1.69 -29.30 -27.25
C ASP A 206 2.51 -28.57 -26.16
N SER A 207 3.26 -29.34 -25.37
CA SER A 207 4.04 -28.80 -24.25
C SER A 207 5.17 -27.84 -24.68
N SER A 208 5.72 -28.02 -25.88
CA SER A 208 6.78 -27.15 -26.41
C SER A 208 6.24 -25.74 -26.69
N SER A 209 5.11 -25.66 -27.41
CA SER A 209 4.44 -24.40 -27.72
C SER A 209 4.02 -23.66 -26.44
N PHE A 210 3.40 -24.39 -25.49
CA PHE A 210 3.01 -23.77 -24.22
C PHE A 210 4.21 -23.30 -23.40
N THR A 211 5.32 -24.04 -23.40
CA THR A 211 6.56 -23.64 -22.75
C THR A 211 7.13 -22.35 -23.35
N GLN A 212 7.11 -22.22 -24.68
CA GLN A 212 7.54 -20.98 -25.34
C GLN A 212 6.64 -19.80 -25.00
N ILE A 213 5.31 -20.00 -24.94
CA ILE A 213 4.36 -18.97 -24.51
C ILE A 213 4.65 -18.55 -23.06
N LYS A 214 4.81 -19.50 -22.11
CA LYS A 214 5.14 -19.19 -20.69
C LYS A 214 6.42 -18.34 -20.57
N ARG A 215 7.40 -18.54 -21.44
CA ARG A 215 8.65 -17.78 -21.44
C ARG A 215 8.56 -16.39 -22.07
N ARG A 216 7.71 -16.20 -23.06
CA ARG A 216 7.63 -14.97 -23.87
C ARG A 216 6.47 -14.06 -23.45
N ALA A 217 5.34 -14.63 -23.03
CA ALA A 217 4.15 -13.86 -22.65
C ALA A 217 4.25 -13.33 -21.21
N VAL A 218 3.55 -12.25 -20.90
CA VAL A 218 3.46 -11.65 -19.56
C VAL A 218 2.18 -12.06 -18.88
N PHE A 219 2.32 -12.89 -17.84
CA PHE A 219 1.22 -13.27 -16.95
C PHE A 219 1.37 -12.69 -15.53
N ALA A 220 2.40 -11.86 -15.31
CA ALA A 220 2.50 -11.08 -14.07
C ALA A 220 1.24 -10.25 -13.84
N GLU A 221 0.82 -10.13 -12.58
CA GLU A 221 -0.39 -9.40 -12.19
C GLU A 221 -1.71 -9.97 -12.80
N ALA A 222 -1.70 -11.18 -13.37
CA ALA A 222 -2.91 -11.83 -13.88
C ALA A 222 -3.96 -12.03 -12.78
N ASP A 223 -5.23 -11.79 -13.09
CA ASP A 223 -6.35 -12.13 -12.20
C ASP A 223 -6.84 -13.56 -12.52
N LEU A 224 -6.51 -14.47 -11.61
CA LEU A 224 -6.78 -15.91 -11.71
C LEU A 224 -7.56 -16.42 -10.48
N ARG A 225 -8.33 -15.54 -9.83
CA ARG A 225 -9.13 -15.91 -8.66
C ARG A 225 -10.04 -17.09 -8.95
N GLY A 226 -9.99 -18.10 -8.07
CA GLY A 226 -10.84 -19.29 -8.19
C GLY A 226 -10.64 -20.12 -9.46
N ALA A 227 -9.59 -19.85 -10.25
CA ALA A 227 -9.31 -20.64 -11.45
C ALA A 227 -8.97 -22.09 -11.11
N ASP A 228 -9.36 -23.02 -11.98
CA ASP A 228 -8.91 -24.41 -11.92
C ASP A 228 -7.65 -24.59 -12.79
N LEU A 229 -6.52 -24.75 -12.11
CA LEU A 229 -5.19 -24.94 -12.72
C LEU A 229 -4.56 -26.26 -12.23
N LYS A 230 -5.40 -27.18 -11.77
CA LYS A 230 -5.00 -28.47 -11.20
C LYS A 230 -4.21 -29.30 -12.19
N GLY A 231 -3.10 -29.87 -11.70
CA GLY A 231 -2.25 -30.82 -12.45
C GLY A 231 -1.52 -30.22 -13.65
N LEU A 232 -1.60 -28.92 -13.88
CA LEU A 232 -0.98 -28.27 -15.05
C LEU A 232 0.54 -28.12 -14.91
N ASP A 233 1.23 -28.18 -16.05
CA ASP A 233 2.64 -27.79 -16.12
C ASP A 233 2.77 -26.26 -16.31
N LEU A 234 2.94 -25.59 -15.18
CA LEU A 234 3.20 -24.14 -15.10
C LEU A 234 4.67 -23.84 -14.74
N SER A 235 5.58 -24.79 -15.02
CA SER A 235 7.00 -24.63 -14.72
C SER A 235 7.58 -23.36 -15.39
N GLY A 236 8.34 -22.59 -14.64
CA GLY A 236 8.98 -21.36 -15.11
C GLY A 236 8.03 -20.21 -15.44
N ILE A 237 6.73 -20.32 -15.19
CA ILE A 237 5.77 -19.25 -15.48
C ILE A 237 6.02 -18.03 -14.60
N ASN A 238 5.83 -16.84 -15.17
CA ASN A 238 5.88 -15.57 -14.41
C ASN A 238 4.47 -15.12 -14.00
N LEU A 239 4.12 -15.42 -12.75
CA LEU A 239 2.89 -15.00 -12.06
C LEU A 239 3.19 -14.00 -10.92
N LYS A 240 4.27 -13.23 -11.06
CA LYS A 240 4.64 -12.21 -10.08
C LYS A 240 3.45 -11.27 -9.82
N GLU A 241 3.15 -11.06 -8.54
CA GLU A 241 2.05 -10.19 -8.08
C GLU A 241 0.66 -10.59 -8.62
N ALA A 242 0.49 -11.81 -9.15
CA ALA A 242 -0.80 -12.30 -9.63
C ALA A 242 -1.82 -12.46 -8.49
N HIS A 243 -3.11 -12.36 -8.84
CA HIS A 243 -4.23 -12.61 -7.92
C HIS A 243 -4.71 -14.06 -8.05
N LEU A 244 -4.20 -14.90 -7.18
CA LEU A 244 -4.41 -16.35 -7.15
C LEU A 244 -5.25 -16.78 -5.92
N LYS A 245 -6.09 -15.85 -5.41
CA LYS A 245 -6.96 -16.13 -4.27
C LYS A 245 -7.91 -17.29 -4.61
N ASP A 246 -7.99 -18.28 -3.70
CA ASP A 246 -8.87 -19.45 -3.83
C ASP A 246 -8.66 -20.29 -5.11
N VAL A 247 -7.49 -20.15 -5.80
CA VAL A 247 -7.14 -20.94 -6.99
C VAL A 247 -6.91 -22.41 -6.63
N ASP A 248 -7.29 -23.33 -7.52
CA ASP A 248 -6.87 -24.73 -7.42
C ASP A 248 -5.60 -24.96 -8.27
N LEU A 249 -4.48 -25.18 -7.59
CA LEU A 249 -3.17 -25.53 -8.13
C LEU A 249 -2.72 -26.91 -7.60
N SER A 250 -3.66 -27.72 -7.11
CA SER A 250 -3.31 -29.05 -6.60
C SER A 250 -2.67 -29.90 -7.71
N ASP A 251 -1.65 -30.65 -7.34
CA ASP A 251 -0.89 -31.51 -8.26
C ASP A 251 -0.15 -30.72 -9.40
N ALA A 252 -0.20 -29.39 -9.43
CA ALA A 252 0.43 -28.58 -10.49
C ALA A 252 1.96 -28.57 -10.37
N ASN A 253 2.65 -28.50 -11.52
CA ASN A 253 4.08 -28.27 -11.58
C ASN A 253 4.38 -26.77 -11.70
N LEU A 254 4.81 -26.16 -10.61
CA LEU A 254 5.21 -24.75 -10.49
C LEU A 254 6.73 -24.61 -10.29
N ARG A 255 7.51 -25.64 -10.69
CA ARG A 255 8.96 -25.60 -10.58
C ARG A 255 9.53 -24.38 -11.28
N ASP A 256 10.48 -23.67 -10.63
CA ASP A 256 11.10 -22.45 -11.15
C ASP A 256 10.10 -21.29 -11.44
N ALA A 257 8.83 -21.37 -11.00
CA ALA A 257 7.85 -20.32 -11.22
C ALA A 257 8.17 -19.06 -10.39
N ASN A 258 7.88 -17.87 -10.95
CA ASN A 258 7.93 -16.61 -10.22
C ASN A 258 6.54 -16.26 -9.68
N LEU A 259 6.35 -16.40 -8.38
CA LEU A 259 5.15 -16.08 -7.61
C LEU A 259 5.41 -14.94 -6.60
N GLY A 260 6.50 -14.17 -6.79
CA GLY A 260 6.88 -13.09 -5.88
C GLY A 260 5.75 -12.07 -5.69
N GLY A 261 5.34 -11.83 -4.44
CA GLY A 261 4.25 -10.91 -4.10
C GLY A 261 2.84 -11.35 -4.52
N ALA A 262 2.67 -12.56 -5.09
CA ALA A 262 1.35 -13.09 -5.48
C ALA A 262 0.42 -13.23 -4.28
N ASN A 263 -0.88 -13.04 -4.51
CA ASN A 263 -1.93 -13.30 -3.52
C ASN A 263 -2.45 -14.72 -3.70
N LEU A 264 -1.98 -15.64 -2.87
CA LEU A 264 -2.36 -17.06 -2.82
C LEU A 264 -3.28 -17.36 -1.62
N TRP A 265 -3.99 -16.37 -1.10
CA TRP A 265 -4.89 -16.55 0.04
C TRP A 265 -5.91 -17.66 -0.24
N GLY A 266 -5.98 -18.66 0.65
CA GLY A 266 -6.90 -19.78 0.50
C GLY A 266 -6.61 -20.75 -0.65
N ALA A 267 -5.54 -20.53 -1.43
CA ALA A 267 -5.18 -21.38 -2.58
C ALA A 267 -4.99 -22.86 -2.20
N ASN A 268 -5.38 -23.76 -3.09
CA ASN A 268 -5.12 -25.19 -2.98
C ASN A 268 -3.85 -25.55 -3.76
N LEU A 269 -2.77 -25.79 -3.03
CA LEU A 269 -1.45 -26.19 -3.53
C LEU A 269 -1.06 -27.60 -3.04
N ASN A 270 -2.04 -28.42 -2.62
CA ASN A 270 -1.75 -29.78 -2.15
C ASN A 270 -1.03 -30.58 -3.23
N ARG A 271 0.09 -31.21 -2.88
CA ARG A 271 0.96 -32.02 -3.74
C ARG A 271 1.57 -31.24 -4.94
N ALA A 272 1.46 -29.90 -4.96
CA ALA A 272 2.10 -29.09 -6.00
C ALA A 272 3.63 -29.14 -5.89
N ASN A 273 4.31 -29.08 -7.04
CA ASN A 273 5.76 -28.95 -7.09
C ASN A 273 6.16 -27.47 -7.25
N LEU A 274 6.62 -26.87 -6.18
CA LEU A 274 7.11 -25.48 -6.09
C LEU A 274 8.64 -25.41 -5.92
N SER A 275 9.36 -26.51 -6.28
CA SER A 275 10.82 -26.53 -6.15
C SER A 275 11.45 -25.40 -6.93
N TYR A 276 12.40 -24.67 -6.31
CA TYR A 276 13.08 -23.50 -6.88
C TYR A 276 12.18 -22.29 -7.20
N ALA A 277 10.89 -22.32 -6.86
CA ALA A 277 9.99 -21.21 -7.10
C ALA A 277 10.36 -19.98 -6.25
N ASP A 278 10.15 -18.80 -6.81
CA ASP A 278 10.25 -17.53 -6.05
C ASP A 278 8.86 -17.14 -5.53
N LEU A 279 8.66 -17.31 -4.21
CA LEU A 279 7.45 -16.89 -3.46
C LEU A 279 7.76 -15.74 -2.50
N LYS A 280 8.83 -14.99 -2.74
CA LYS A 280 9.20 -13.86 -1.88
C LYS A 280 8.03 -12.90 -1.69
N LYS A 281 7.67 -12.65 -0.41
CA LYS A 281 6.55 -11.77 -0.03
C LYS A 281 5.17 -12.21 -0.56
N ALA A 282 5.00 -13.44 -1.02
CA ALA A 282 3.70 -13.99 -1.38
C ALA A 282 2.79 -14.10 -0.16
N ASP A 283 1.49 -13.93 -0.36
CA ASP A 283 0.48 -14.15 0.68
C ASP A 283 -0.16 -15.52 0.52
N LEU A 284 0.25 -16.45 1.37
CA LEU A 284 -0.24 -17.84 1.45
C LEU A 284 -1.13 -18.07 2.69
N ASN A 285 -1.69 -17.00 3.24
CA ASN A 285 -2.57 -17.09 4.40
C ASN A 285 -3.74 -18.04 4.09
N TRP A 286 -4.00 -19.02 4.97
CA TRP A 286 -5.00 -20.08 4.79
C TRP A 286 -4.78 -21.02 3.58
N ALA A 287 -3.66 -20.95 2.87
CA ALA A 287 -3.37 -21.85 1.75
C ALA A 287 -3.18 -23.30 2.22
N ARG A 288 -3.50 -24.25 1.36
CA ARG A 288 -3.30 -25.68 1.58
C ARG A 288 -2.12 -26.15 0.73
N LEU A 289 -1.06 -26.59 1.39
CA LEU A 289 0.20 -27.07 0.79
C LEU A 289 0.58 -28.45 1.33
N ASN A 290 -0.41 -29.26 1.74
CA ASN A 290 -0.10 -30.58 2.27
C ASN A 290 0.59 -31.42 1.20
N GLU A 291 1.69 -32.09 1.58
CA GLU A 291 2.51 -32.92 0.69
C GLU A 291 3.13 -32.16 -0.50
N ALA A 292 3.10 -30.81 -0.48
CA ALA A 292 3.75 -30.01 -1.52
C ALA A 292 5.28 -30.07 -1.40
N THR A 293 5.97 -29.94 -2.55
CA THR A 293 7.43 -29.84 -2.62
C THR A 293 7.85 -28.40 -2.84
N LEU A 294 8.56 -27.81 -1.86
CA LEU A 294 9.07 -26.43 -1.89
C LEU A 294 10.60 -26.39 -1.74
N SER A 295 11.27 -27.52 -2.06
CA SER A 295 12.71 -27.61 -1.92
C SER A 295 13.43 -26.52 -2.72
N MET A 296 14.42 -25.85 -2.11
CA MET A 296 15.15 -24.71 -2.69
C MET A 296 14.29 -23.48 -3.04
N ALA A 297 13.03 -23.41 -2.62
CA ALA A 297 12.18 -22.24 -2.89
C ALA A 297 12.61 -21.02 -2.09
N ASN A 298 12.38 -19.82 -2.64
CA ASN A 298 12.56 -18.55 -1.96
C ASN A 298 11.23 -18.09 -1.33
N LEU A 299 11.10 -18.25 -0.03
CA LEU A 299 9.90 -17.94 0.77
C LEU A 299 10.11 -16.71 1.67
N ASN A 300 11.15 -15.90 1.41
CA ASN A 300 11.54 -14.79 2.27
C ASN A 300 10.43 -13.74 2.41
N GLY A 301 10.02 -13.49 3.64
CA GLY A 301 8.98 -12.53 3.96
C GLY A 301 7.57 -12.94 3.52
N ALA A 302 7.36 -14.19 3.11
CA ALA A 302 6.04 -14.71 2.76
C ALA A 302 5.14 -14.85 4.00
N ASN A 303 3.83 -14.78 3.80
CA ASN A 303 2.82 -14.93 4.84
C ASN A 303 2.17 -16.32 4.76
N PHE A 304 2.47 -17.18 5.72
CA PHE A 304 1.92 -18.53 5.87
C PHE A 304 0.96 -18.64 7.06
N GLN A 305 0.41 -17.52 7.57
CA GLN A 305 -0.50 -17.61 8.72
C GLN A 305 -1.65 -18.58 8.42
N ASN A 306 -1.89 -19.51 9.36
CA ASN A 306 -2.93 -20.52 9.26
C ASN A 306 -2.82 -21.47 8.01
N ALA A 307 -1.70 -21.48 7.29
CA ALA A 307 -1.49 -22.36 6.16
C ALA A 307 -1.31 -23.83 6.61
N GLN A 308 -1.65 -24.79 5.75
CA GLN A 308 -1.52 -26.21 6.00
C GLN A 308 -0.36 -26.76 5.17
N LEU A 309 0.71 -27.21 5.84
CA LEU A 309 1.94 -27.74 5.24
C LEU A 309 2.29 -29.14 5.78
N ARG A 310 1.27 -29.94 6.12
CA ARG A 310 1.50 -31.30 6.64
C ARG A 310 2.28 -32.10 5.61
N LYS A 311 3.39 -32.74 6.05
CA LYS A 311 4.28 -33.55 5.19
C LYS A 311 4.89 -32.80 4.00
N ALA A 312 4.83 -31.47 3.98
CA ALA A 312 5.48 -30.69 2.94
C ALA A 312 7.00 -30.82 3.01
N ASP A 313 7.67 -30.82 1.86
CA ASP A 313 9.13 -30.82 1.77
C ASP A 313 9.66 -29.42 1.44
N LEU A 314 10.27 -28.77 2.44
CA LEU A 314 10.86 -27.43 2.32
C LEU A 314 12.41 -27.50 2.40
N ASN A 315 13.02 -28.65 2.18
CA ASN A 315 14.46 -28.84 2.31
C ASN A 315 15.25 -27.76 1.53
N HIS A 316 16.23 -27.14 2.17
CA HIS A 316 17.03 -26.04 1.62
C HIS A 316 16.26 -24.76 1.21
N ALA A 317 14.98 -24.61 1.53
CA ALA A 317 14.26 -23.39 1.24
C ALA A 317 14.78 -22.21 2.09
N SER A 318 14.71 -21.01 1.54
CA SER A 318 14.98 -19.76 2.26
C SER A 318 13.67 -19.19 2.79
N PHE A 319 13.55 -19.06 4.13
CA PHE A 319 12.28 -18.72 4.79
C PHE A 319 12.45 -17.60 5.83
N ARG A 320 13.36 -16.67 5.53
CA ARG A 320 13.68 -15.56 6.45
C ARG A 320 12.51 -14.62 6.62
N PHE A 321 12.28 -14.21 7.89
CA PHE A 321 11.26 -13.21 8.25
C PHE A 321 9.84 -13.54 7.75
N ALA A 322 9.54 -14.80 7.49
CA ALA A 322 8.20 -15.23 7.13
C ALA A 322 7.27 -15.23 8.35
N GLN A 323 5.99 -15.07 8.10
CA GLN A 323 4.93 -15.13 9.11
C GLN A 323 4.26 -16.47 9.04
N SER A 324 4.48 -17.32 10.04
CA SER A 324 3.98 -18.71 10.08
C SER A 324 3.06 -18.96 11.29
N GLY A 325 2.47 -17.89 11.83
CA GLY A 325 1.60 -17.97 13.01
C GLY A 325 0.40 -18.87 12.76
N GLY A 326 0.17 -19.87 13.64
CA GLY A 326 -0.93 -20.82 13.50
C GLY A 326 -0.80 -21.82 12.34
N ALA A 327 0.29 -21.79 11.57
CA ALA A 327 0.49 -22.73 10.45
C ALA A 327 0.74 -24.17 10.92
N MET A 328 0.36 -25.16 10.10
CA MET A 328 0.46 -26.60 10.40
C MET A 328 1.61 -27.22 9.61
N PHE A 329 2.77 -27.38 10.24
CA PHE A 329 3.97 -28.02 9.69
C PHE A 329 4.21 -29.45 10.23
N ASN A 330 3.18 -30.10 10.73
CA ASN A 330 3.36 -31.44 11.32
C ASN A 330 3.87 -32.45 10.28
N GLU A 331 4.90 -33.20 10.66
CA GLU A 331 5.61 -34.14 9.81
C GLU A 331 6.35 -33.51 8.61
N ALA A 332 6.48 -32.18 8.55
CA ALA A 332 7.15 -31.48 7.45
C ALA A 332 8.68 -31.66 7.51
N ASN A 333 9.31 -31.72 6.34
CA ASN A 333 10.76 -31.69 6.19
C ASN A 333 11.24 -30.25 6.07
N LEU A 334 11.85 -29.72 7.13
CA LEU A 334 12.37 -28.37 7.23
C LEU A 334 13.91 -28.39 7.37
N THR A 335 14.57 -29.44 6.88
CA THR A 335 16.02 -29.58 7.02
C THR A 335 16.81 -28.60 6.17
N ASN A 336 17.98 -28.20 6.65
CA ASN A 336 18.87 -27.26 5.96
C ASN A 336 18.24 -25.91 5.61
N MET A 337 17.18 -25.51 6.29
CA MET A 337 16.48 -24.24 6.03
C MET A 337 17.15 -23.03 6.66
N ASP A 338 17.01 -21.90 6.01
CA ASP A 338 17.31 -20.59 6.61
C ASP A 338 16.00 -20.00 7.17
N LEU A 339 15.79 -20.17 8.49
CA LEU A 339 14.60 -19.77 9.24
C LEU A 339 14.80 -18.49 10.06
N ILE A 340 15.88 -17.74 9.82
CA ILE A 340 16.22 -16.57 10.61
C ILE A 340 15.07 -15.58 10.71
N GLY A 341 14.70 -15.23 11.96
CA GLY A 341 13.67 -14.22 12.23
C GLY A 341 12.23 -14.67 11.87
N ASN A 342 11.99 -15.97 11.67
CA ASN A 342 10.67 -16.49 11.42
C ASN A 342 9.78 -16.43 12.67
N ASN A 343 8.48 -16.19 12.47
CA ASN A 343 7.48 -16.19 13.53
C ASN A 343 6.57 -17.41 13.42
N PHE A 344 6.77 -18.40 14.31
CA PHE A 344 5.95 -19.63 14.42
C PHE A 344 4.96 -19.59 15.60
N THR A 345 4.61 -18.42 16.11
CA THR A 345 3.67 -18.31 17.24
C THR A 345 2.40 -19.14 16.98
N LYS A 346 2.08 -20.05 17.91
CA LYS A 346 0.92 -20.96 17.82
C LYS A 346 0.97 -21.95 16.65
N ALA A 347 2.08 -22.10 15.95
CA ALA A 347 2.21 -23.08 14.88
C ALA A 347 2.27 -24.51 15.42
N ASN A 348 1.96 -25.49 14.58
CA ASN A 348 2.11 -26.92 14.88
C ASN A 348 3.29 -27.48 14.11
N LEU A 349 4.39 -27.80 14.81
CA LEU A 349 5.61 -28.41 14.30
C LEU A 349 5.79 -29.86 14.82
N THR A 350 4.68 -30.51 15.21
CA THR A 350 4.73 -31.91 15.71
C THR A 350 5.42 -32.82 14.70
N GLN A 351 6.45 -33.54 15.14
CA GLN A 351 7.24 -34.46 14.33
C GLN A 351 7.94 -33.82 13.11
N ALA A 352 8.01 -32.51 13.03
CA ALA A 352 8.77 -31.82 11.97
C ALA A 352 10.27 -32.04 12.15
N ASN A 353 11.01 -32.08 11.03
CA ASN A 353 12.45 -32.22 11.04
C ASN A 353 13.13 -30.90 10.68
N LEU A 354 13.78 -30.24 11.64
CA LEU A 354 14.51 -28.98 11.50
C LEU A 354 16.04 -29.19 11.63
N SER A 355 16.52 -30.41 11.45
CA SER A 355 17.96 -30.68 11.54
C SER A 355 18.75 -29.82 10.54
N ASP A 356 19.94 -29.38 10.96
CA ASP A 356 20.85 -28.57 10.15
C ASP A 356 20.30 -27.18 9.72
N SER A 357 19.20 -26.71 10.32
CA SER A 357 18.55 -25.44 10.00
C SER A 357 19.02 -24.30 10.89
N ASP A 358 18.91 -23.06 10.38
CA ASP A 358 19.26 -21.85 11.10
C ASP A 358 18.03 -21.21 11.78
N LEU A 359 17.92 -21.39 13.10
CA LEU A 359 16.81 -20.98 13.95
C LEU A 359 17.09 -19.66 14.70
N ARG A 360 18.10 -18.92 14.33
CA ARG A 360 18.42 -17.68 15.04
C ARG A 360 17.28 -16.65 14.92
N ARG A 361 17.01 -15.94 16.02
CA ARG A 361 15.94 -14.92 16.10
C ARG A 361 14.53 -15.44 15.80
N ILE A 362 14.31 -16.74 15.92
CA ILE A 362 12.98 -17.35 15.73
C ILE A 362 12.06 -17.05 16.92
N ASN A 363 10.76 -17.01 16.70
CA ASN A 363 9.75 -16.94 17.76
C ASN A 363 8.91 -18.23 17.76
N LEU A 364 8.99 -18.99 18.87
CA LEU A 364 8.27 -20.26 19.09
C LEU A 364 7.20 -20.17 20.19
N SER A 365 6.69 -18.98 20.48
CA SER A 365 5.71 -18.78 21.55
C SER A 365 4.44 -19.61 21.29
N ALA A 366 4.03 -20.41 22.30
CA ALA A 366 2.87 -21.29 22.23
C ALA A 366 2.86 -22.27 21.05
N THR A 367 4.02 -22.59 20.48
CA THR A 367 4.19 -23.56 19.37
C THR A 367 4.10 -24.98 19.89
N ASN A 368 3.58 -25.92 19.10
CA ASN A 368 3.64 -27.35 19.40
C ASN A 368 4.90 -27.96 18.77
N LEU A 369 5.84 -28.42 19.59
CA LEU A 369 7.15 -28.97 19.22
C LEU A 369 7.28 -30.46 19.59
N VAL A 370 6.20 -31.17 19.86
CA VAL A 370 6.26 -32.59 20.27
C VAL A 370 6.88 -33.43 19.16
N GLY A 371 7.92 -34.21 19.52
CA GLY A 371 8.61 -35.09 18.57
C GLY A 371 9.47 -34.42 17.52
N ILE A 372 9.74 -33.09 17.64
CA ILE A 372 10.57 -32.33 16.70
C ILE A 372 12.02 -32.84 16.68
N GLN A 373 12.66 -32.81 15.52
CA GLN A 373 14.07 -33.12 15.34
C GLN A 373 14.86 -31.82 15.10
N LEU A 374 15.95 -31.61 15.89
CA LEU A 374 16.73 -30.36 15.91
C LEU A 374 18.26 -30.63 15.85
N ASN A 375 18.68 -31.77 15.33
CA ASN A 375 20.10 -32.12 15.30
C ASN A 375 20.90 -31.08 14.50
N ASN A 376 22.00 -30.59 15.06
CA ASN A 376 22.88 -29.58 14.48
C ASN A 376 22.18 -28.25 14.12
N ALA A 377 20.95 -28.00 14.56
CA ALA A 377 20.29 -26.74 14.30
C ALA A 377 21.08 -25.57 14.91
N THR A 378 21.29 -24.51 14.13
CA THR A 378 21.95 -23.29 14.57
C THR A 378 20.99 -22.40 15.35
N VAL A 379 21.35 -21.98 16.54
CA VAL A 379 20.51 -21.22 17.47
C VAL A 379 21.22 -20.01 18.05
N ASP A 380 20.50 -19.12 18.72
CA ASP A 380 21.07 -18.11 19.60
C ASP A 380 21.68 -18.77 20.85
N GLU A 381 22.71 -18.18 21.47
CA GLU A 381 23.37 -18.67 22.65
C GLU A 381 22.38 -18.99 23.79
N ASN A 382 21.44 -18.12 24.04
CA ASN A 382 20.43 -18.24 25.09
C ASN A 382 19.13 -18.94 24.66
N TRP A 383 19.16 -19.72 23.56
CA TRP A 383 17.95 -20.31 22.96
C TRP A 383 17.16 -21.23 23.91
N LEU A 384 17.85 -22.07 24.70
CA LEU A 384 17.18 -22.94 25.68
C LEU A 384 16.53 -22.17 26.84
N GLU A 385 17.03 -20.98 27.18
CA GLU A 385 16.43 -20.09 28.17
C GLU A 385 15.14 -19.46 27.59
N LYS A 386 15.22 -18.96 26.38
CA LYS A 386 14.05 -18.45 25.63
C LYS A 386 12.97 -19.53 25.47
N LEU A 387 13.34 -20.79 25.29
CA LEU A 387 12.39 -21.89 25.19
C LEU A 387 11.50 -22.00 26.45
N LYS A 388 12.04 -21.71 27.64
CA LYS A 388 11.26 -21.66 28.89
C LYS A 388 10.27 -20.49 28.90
N GLU A 389 10.67 -19.34 28.36
CA GLU A 389 9.82 -18.15 28.27
C GLU A 389 8.68 -18.35 27.25
N TRP A 390 8.96 -18.97 26.11
CA TRP A 390 7.99 -19.22 25.05
C TRP A 390 6.95 -20.29 25.41
N GLN A 391 7.25 -21.14 26.40
CA GLN A 391 6.38 -22.23 26.89
C GLN A 391 5.78 -23.10 25.76
N PRO A 392 6.57 -23.54 24.78
CA PRO A 392 6.06 -24.41 23.75
C PRO A 392 5.69 -25.80 24.30
N MET A 393 4.69 -26.43 23.70
CA MET A 393 4.41 -27.84 24.00
C MET A 393 5.61 -28.70 23.53
N GLY A 394 6.10 -29.60 24.37
CA GLY A 394 7.32 -30.38 24.10
C GLY A 394 8.63 -29.71 24.48
N GLY A 395 8.63 -28.43 24.94
CA GLY A 395 9.84 -27.68 25.28
C GLY A 395 10.66 -28.31 26.41
N LYS A 396 10.03 -28.94 27.40
CA LYS A 396 10.72 -29.67 28.47
C LYS A 396 11.53 -30.87 27.96
N GLU A 397 10.99 -31.60 26.99
CA GLU A 397 11.65 -32.73 26.35
C GLU A 397 12.87 -32.25 25.54
N ILE A 398 12.74 -31.14 24.79
CA ILE A 398 13.86 -30.53 24.07
C ILE A 398 14.97 -30.13 25.04
N SER A 399 14.64 -29.42 26.13
CA SER A 399 15.61 -29.00 27.14
C SER A 399 16.32 -30.15 27.82
N LYS A 400 15.73 -31.35 27.87
CA LYS A 400 16.32 -32.57 28.37
C LYS A 400 17.24 -33.24 27.35
N ASN A 401 16.86 -33.24 26.08
CA ASN A 401 17.49 -34.05 25.02
C ASN A 401 18.55 -33.27 24.23
N TYR A 402 18.63 -31.94 24.37
CA TYR A 402 19.57 -31.11 23.62
C TYR A 402 20.36 -30.16 24.52
N THR A 403 21.61 -29.91 24.12
CA THR A 403 22.48 -28.87 24.70
C THR A 403 22.89 -27.87 23.62
N VAL A 404 23.19 -26.62 24.04
CA VAL A 404 23.72 -25.58 23.12
C VAL A 404 25.27 -25.68 23.21
N ALA A 405 25.90 -26.02 22.10
CA ALA A 405 27.37 -26.08 21.99
C ALA A 405 27.86 -24.91 21.11
N GLY A 406 28.85 -24.15 21.62
CA GLY A 406 29.55 -23.12 20.85
C GLY A 406 30.70 -23.71 20.01
N GLY A 407 31.33 -22.86 19.19
CA GLY A 407 32.53 -23.22 18.42
C GLY A 407 32.26 -23.80 17.02
N ALA A 408 31.01 -23.92 16.58
CA ALA A 408 30.69 -24.20 15.21
C ALA A 408 30.81 -22.93 14.34
N PHE A 409 30.91 -23.10 13.02
CA PHE A 409 30.95 -21.99 12.07
C PHE A 409 29.84 -22.13 11.02
N ASP A 410 29.16 -21.04 10.71
CA ASP A 410 28.15 -20.99 9.63
C ASP A 410 28.84 -20.99 8.24
N LYS A 411 28.04 -21.04 7.17
CA LYS A 411 28.51 -21.01 5.77
C LYS A 411 29.34 -19.75 5.43
N PHE A 412 29.28 -18.71 6.25
CA PHE A 412 30.07 -17.48 6.12
C PHE A 412 31.26 -17.42 7.08
N LYS A 413 31.63 -18.56 7.69
CA LYS A 413 32.73 -18.70 8.67
C LYS A 413 32.53 -17.84 9.94
N ARG A 414 31.29 -17.54 10.33
CA ARG A 414 30.99 -16.86 11.60
C ARG A 414 30.76 -17.88 12.67
N ALA A 415 31.27 -17.63 13.87
CA ALA A 415 31.04 -18.48 15.04
C ALA A 415 29.56 -18.53 15.40
N VAL A 416 28.99 -19.70 15.58
CA VAL A 416 27.59 -19.96 15.88
C VAL A 416 27.41 -21.00 16.96
N HIS A 417 26.23 -21.07 17.54
CA HIS A 417 25.86 -22.09 18.50
C HIS A 417 24.95 -23.12 17.85
N GLN A 418 25.19 -24.38 18.12
CA GLN A 418 24.38 -25.49 17.56
C GLN A 418 23.78 -26.34 18.69
N LEU A 419 22.60 -26.87 18.39
CA LEU A 419 21.98 -27.87 19.26
C LEU A 419 22.61 -29.24 19.00
N ARG A 420 23.10 -29.87 20.07
CA ARG A 420 23.61 -31.24 20.06
C ARG A 420 22.67 -32.11 20.88
N LYS A 421 22.32 -33.26 20.31
CA LYS A 421 21.57 -34.27 21.04
C LYS A 421 22.47 -34.88 22.11
N ASN A 422 21.93 -35.01 23.34
CA ASN A 422 22.61 -35.61 24.48
C ASN A 422 22.71 -37.14 24.29
#